data_b20f4fb0514af6c53bf49f878d3925c0
#
_entry.id   b20f4fb0514af6c53bf49f878d3925c0
#
_cell.length_a   1.000
_cell.length_b   1.000
_cell.length_c   1.000
_cell.angle_alpha   90.00
_cell.angle_beta   90.00
_cell.angle_gamma   90.00
#
_symmetry.space_group_name_H-M   'P 1'
#
loop_
_entity.id
_entity.type
_entity.pdbx_description
1 polymer ?
#
loop_
_entity_poly.entity_id
_entity_poly.type
_entity_poly.pdbx_seq_one_letter_code
_entity_poly.pdbx_strand_id
1 'polypeptide(L)'
;MKFIMVMIICFGVDCQAIYDSEFEYETYDNCLTEAVTMTQYMQFLFPSSSGEIHCWDRQTFDTFEKYLEQGGQPTMDPVFPSGTDT
;
A
#
# COMPACT_ATOMS: atom_id res chain seq x y z
N MET A 1 16.21 -1.16 -9.05
CA MET A 1 15.14 -0.37 -8.44
C MET A 1 14.39 -1.22 -7.43
N LYS A 2 14.10 -0.69 -6.27
CA LYS A 2 13.48 -1.47 -5.22
C LYS A 2 12.08 -0.98 -4.94
N PHE A 3 11.26 -1.87 -4.39
CA PHE A 3 9.85 -1.60 -4.20
C PHE A 3 9.45 -1.79 -2.75
N ILE A 4 8.49 -1.03 -2.30
CA ILE A 4 7.96 -1.09 -0.95
C ILE A 4 6.50 -1.46 -1.05
N MET A 5 6.08 -2.44 -0.25
CA MET A 5 4.69 -2.86 -0.24
C MET A 5 3.92 -2.02 0.77
N VAL A 6 2.82 -1.44 0.32
CA VAL A 6 1.94 -0.64 1.18
C VAL A 6 0.57 -1.27 1.15
N MET A 7 0.04 -1.59 2.32
CA MET A 7 -1.31 -2.14 2.44
C MET A 7 -2.23 -1.07 3.00
N ILE A 8 -3.37 -0.89 2.37
CA ILE A 8 -4.38 0.03 2.87
C ILE A 8 -5.59 -0.80 3.23
N ILE A 9 -6.00 -0.74 4.50
CA ILE A 9 -7.13 -1.50 5.01
C ILE A 9 -8.18 -0.53 5.47
N CYS A 10 -9.42 -0.76 5.06
CA CYS A 10 -10.53 0.09 5.41
C CYS A 10 -11.60 -0.70 6.15
N PHE A 11 -12.10 -0.13 7.24
CA PHE A 11 -13.25 -0.65 7.97
C PHE A 11 -14.31 0.45 7.90
N GLY A 12 -15.22 0.30 6.96
CA GLY A 12 -16.17 1.39 6.70
C GLY A 12 -15.43 2.57 6.10
N VAL A 13 -15.51 3.71 6.76
CA VAL A 13 -14.83 4.91 6.27
C VAL A 13 -13.45 5.10 6.87
N ASP A 14 -13.06 4.25 7.80
CA ASP A 14 -11.76 4.39 8.46
C ASP A 14 -10.74 3.52 7.76
N CYS A 15 -9.73 4.13 7.19
CA CYS A 15 -8.68 3.43 6.47
C CYS A 15 -7.35 3.65 7.15
N GLN A 16 -6.49 2.65 7.09
CA GLN A 16 -5.15 2.72 7.65
C GLN A 16 -4.17 2.19 6.64
N ALA A 17 -2.99 2.78 6.62
CA ALA A 17 -1.90 2.31 5.79
C ALA A 17 -0.91 1.53 6.65
N ILE A 18 -0.52 0.36 6.19
CA ILE A 18 0.43 -0.49 6.87
C ILE A 18 1.58 -0.75 5.94
N TYR A 19 2.79 -0.42 6.36
CA TYR A 19 3.97 -0.59 5.53
C TYR A 19 5.21 -0.62 6.42
N ASP A 20 6.30 -1.13 5.85
CA ASP A 20 7.60 -1.12 6.50
C ASP A 20 8.56 -0.43 5.55
N SER A 21 8.90 0.81 5.87
CA SER A 21 9.72 1.63 4.99
C SER A 21 11.17 1.15 4.91
N GLU A 22 11.56 0.24 5.78
CA GLU A 22 12.93 -0.28 5.77
C GLU A 22 13.04 -1.58 5.02
N PHE A 23 11.94 -2.17 4.61
CA PHE A 23 11.97 -3.43 3.88
C PHE A 23 11.63 -3.15 2.42
N GLU A 24 12.56 -3.47 1.53
CA GLU A 24 12.39 -3.26 0.11
C GLU A 24 12.52 -4.57 -0.62
N TYR A 25 11.68 -4.76 -1.63
CA TYR A 25 11.74 -5.92 -2.50
C TYR A 25 12.62 -5.61 -3.69
N GLU A 26 13.41 -6.57 -4.11
CA GLU A 26 14.36 -6.37 -5.20
C GLU A 26 13.67 -6.09 -6.53
N THR A 27 12.53 -6.71 -6.75
CA THR A 27 11.82 -6.56 -8.01
C THR A 27 10.36 -6.36 -7.75
N TYR A 28 9.68 -5.82 -8.75
CA TYR A 28 8.24 -5.64 -8.70
C TYR A 28 7.54 -7.00 -8.56
N ASP A 29 8.04 -8.02 -9.28
CA ASP A 29 7.45 -9.34 -9.22
C ASP A 29 7.55 -9.93 -7.83
N ASN A 30 8.66 -9.74 -7.14
CA ASN A 30 8.79 -10.24 -5.78
C ASN A 30 7.77 -9.57 -4.86
N CYS A 31 7.58 -8.28 -5.02
CA CYS A 31 6.60 -7.56 -4.22
C CYS A 31 5.19 -8.06 -4.52
N LEU A 32 4.86 -8.26 -5.78
CA LEU A 32 3.53 -8.74 -6.16
C LEU A 32 3.26 -10.13 -5.62
N THR A 33 4.25 -11.00 -5.63
CA THR A 33 4.08 -12.36 -5.11
C THR A 33 3.70 -12.32 -3.64
N GLU A 34 4.40 -11.49 -2.86
CA GLU A 34 4.07 -11.34 -1.46
C GLU A 34 2.71 -10.65 -1.29
N ALA A 35 2.39 -9.71 -2.16
CA ALA A 35 1.12 -9.00 -2.08
C ALA A 35 -0.07 -9.95 -2.22
N VAL A 36 0.03 -10.91 -3.14
CA VAL A 36 -1.03 -11.90 -3.31
C VAL A 36 -1.21 -12.71 -2.03
N THR A 37 -0.11 -13.16 -1.44
CA THR A 37 -0.16 -13.93 -0.20
C THR A 37 -0.76 -13.10 0.92
N MET A 38 -0.33 -11.85 1.05
CA MET A 38 -0.85 -10.98 2.11
C MET A 38 -2.32 -10.66 1.91
N THR A 39 -2.76 -10.52 0.66
CA THR A 39 -4.17 -10.26 0.37
C THR A 39 -5.02 -11.43 0.86
N GLN A 40 -4.59 -12.65 0.57
CA GLN A 40 -5.33 -13.83 1.02
C GLN A 40 -5.36 -13.92 2.54
N TYR A 41 -4.24 -13.64 3.17
CA TYR A 41 -4.14 -13.67 4.62
C TYR A 41 -5.06 -12.64 5.25
N MET A 42 -5.08 -11.43 4.70
CA MET A 42 -5.91 -10.36 5.23
C MET A 42 -7.39 -10.67 5.07
N GLN A 43 -7.77 -11.27 3.94
CA GLN A 43 -9.17 -11.66 3.74
C GLN A 43 -9.60 -12.71 4.73
N PHE A 44 -8.68 -13.60 5.11
CA PHE A 44 -8.98 -14.62 6.09
C PHE A 44 -9.16 -14.00 7.48
N LEU A 45 -8.30 -13.06 7.86
CA LEU A 45 -8.34 -12.47 9.18
C LEU A 45 -9.44 -11.42 9.32
N PHE A 46 -9.70 -10.67 8.27
CA PHE A 46 -10.65 -9.56 8.33
C PHE A 46 -11.62 -9.62 7.17
N PRO A 47 -12.53 -10.61 7.17
CA PRO A 47 -13.41 -10.80 6.01
C PRO A 47 -14.37 -9.64 5.78
N SER A 48 -14.59 -8.80 6.79
CA SER A 48 -15.50 -7.67 6.64
C SER A 48 -14.81 -6.39 6.21
N SER A 49 -13.50 -6.41 6.04
CA SER A 49 -12.76 -5.22 5.65
C SER A 49 -12.58 -5.16 4.15
N SER A 50 -12.23 -3.99 3.67
CA SER A 50 -11.79 -3.78 2.30
C SER A 50 -10.31 -3.44 2.33
N GLY A 51 -9.58 -3.83 1.31
CA GLY A 51 -8.16 -3.54 1.33
C GLY A 51 -7.55 -3.55 -0.05
N GLU A 52 -6.42 -2.87 -0.18
CA GLU A 52 -5.61 -2.86 -1.38
C GLU A 52 -4.15 -2.96 -0.98
N ILE A 53 -3.35 -3.55 -1.85
CA ILE A 53 -1.92 -3.62 -1.65
C ILE A 53 -1.25 -3.03 -2.87
N HIS A 54 -0.30 -2.13 -2.63
CA HIS A 54 0.45 -1.48 -3.68
C HIS A 54 1.91 -1.82 -3.56
N CYS A 55 2.57 -1.97 -4.69
CA CYS A 55 4.00 -2.14 -4.74
C CYS A 55 4.57 -0.92 -5.45
N TRP A 56 5.13 0.00 -4.68
CA TRP A 56 5.62 1.28 -5.20
C TRP A 56 7.13 1.34 -5.09
N ASP A 57 7.76 2.03 -6.06
CA ASP A 57 9.18 2.28 -5.93
C ASP A 57 9.40 3.31 -4.81
N ARG A 58 10.66 3.50 -4.46
CA ARG A 58 10.99 4.38 -3.33
C ARG A 58 10.47 5.81 -3.56
N GLN A 59 10.56 6.31 -4.77
CA GLN A 59 10.15 7.67 -5.04
C GLN A 59 8.64 7.85 -4.85
N THR A 60 7.86 6.92 -5.35
CA THR A 60 6.40 6.95 -5.18
C THR A 60 6.03 6.79 -3.72
N PHE A 61 6.73 5.90 -3.02
CA PHE A 61 6.48 5.70 -1.60
C PHE A 61 6.78 6.97 -0.82
N ASP A 62 7.87 7.66 -1.14
CA ASP A 62 8.21 8.89 -0.43
C ASP A 62 7.15 9.95 -0.61
N THR A 63 6.57 10.03 -1.80
CA THR A 63 5.47 10.94 -2.07
C THR A 63 4.26 10.62 -1.19
N PHE A 64 3.95 9.34 -1.08
CA PHE A 64 2.84 8.89 -0.25
C PHE A 64 3.10 9.22 1.22
N GLU A 65 4.32 9.00 1.68
CA GLU A 65 4.66 9.26 3.08
C GLU A 65 4.54 10.73 3.40
N LYS A 66 4.98 11.60 2.49
CA LYS A 66 4.80 13.03 2.66
C LYS A 66 3.33 13.42 2.71
N TYR A 67 2.53 12.78 1.88
CA TYR A 67 1.10 13.04 1.87
C TYR A 67 0.49 12.73 3.24
N LEU A 68 0.89 11.62 3.86
CA LEU A 68 0.41 11.27 5.18
C LEU A 68 0.89 12.25 6.24
N GLU A 69 2.14 12.70 6.14
CA GLU A 69 2.70 13.64 7.11
C GLU A 69 1.98 14.98 7.05
N GLN A 70 1.45 15.34 5.90
CA GLN A 70 0.72 16.59 5.73
C GLN A 70 -0.74 16.49 6.13
N GLY A 71 -1.13 15.40 6.76
CA GLY A 71 -2.50 15.23 7.21
C GLY A 71 -3.37 14.48 6.23
N GLY A 72 -2.79 13.92 5.18
CA GLY A 72 -3.56 13.14 4.24
C GLY A 72 -4.06 11.85 4.87
N GLN A 73 -5.11 11.30 4.29
CA GLN A 73 -5.72 10.08 4.77
C GLN A 73 -5.49 8.97 3.75
N PRO A 74 -5.10 7.77 4.19
CA PRO A 74 -5.03 6.67 3.25
C PRO A 74 -6.42 6.31 2.78
N THR A 75 -6.58 6.10 1.48
CA THR A 75 -7.87 5.73 0.93
C THR A 75 -7.68 4.66 -0.11
N MET A 76 -8.76 3.94 -0.38
CA MET A 76 -8.74 2.93 -1.42
C MET A 76 -8.63 3.55 -2.81
N ASP A 77 -8.98 4.81 -2.93
CA ASP A 77 -8.96 5.51 -4.19
C ASP A 77 -7.99 6.66 -4.06
N PRO A 78 -6.71 6.39 -4.13
CA PRO A 78 -5.69 7.39 -3.85
C PRO A 78 -5.75 8.53 -4.83
N VAL A 79 -5.62 9.73 -4.29
CA VAL A 79 -5.67 10.93 -5.10
C VAL A 79 -4.32 11.61 -5.19
N PHE A 80 -3.31 11.08 -4.56
CA PHE A 80 -2.00 11.70 -4.66
C PHE A 80 -1.44 11.42 -6.06
N PRO A 81 -0.61 12.31 -6.57
CA PRO A 81 -0.15 12.23 -7.94
C PRO A 81 0.89 11.15 -8.11
N SER A 82 0.46 9.96 -8.19
CA SER A 82 1.32 8.85 -8.41
C SER A 82 1.35 8.54 -9.88
N GLY A 83 2.47 8.15 -10.37
CA GLY A 83 2.56 7.80 -11.76
C GLY A 83 1.86 6.52 -12.08
N THR A 84 1.35 5.88 -11.10
CA THR A 84 0.77 4.60 -11.34
C THR A 84 -0.59 4.66 -11.93
N ASP A 85 -1.15 5.82 -11.97
CA ASP A 85 -2.43 5.92 -12.51
C ASP A 85 -2.42 5.76 -13.95
N THR A 86 -1.42 5.65 -14.48
CA THR A 86 -1.40 5.49 -15.87
C THR A 86 -1.85 4.51 -16.51
#